data_7543fb0b459bf538caa72853d74b6987
#
_entry.id   7543fb0b459bf538caa72853d74b6987
#
_cell.length_a   1.000
_cell.length_b   1.000
_cell.length_c   1.000
_cell.angle_alpha   90.00
_cell.angle_beta   90.00
_cell.angle_gamma   90.00
#
_symmetry.space_group_name_H-M   'P 1'
#
loop_
_entity.id
_entity.type
_entity.pdbx_description
1 polymer ?
#
loop_
_entity_poly.entity_id
_entity_poly.type
_entity_poly.pdbx_seq_one_letter_code
_entity_poly.pdbx_strand_id
1 'polypeptide(L)'
;MQITLSGVRVEGRRDPMLEAMDLAWSTGECLLVAGEPGHGHTALALVATGRFVPSSGTVRLDGAAVPPSALRARTAVVDVPGISEPDDALSLADVVAEGLALAGRRSLPRDVSRWLEERALTEDRGRRVDQLPGVVRTAVLAALATENPDVRFVVLTLPDRHGGEPAGWWETARTLAASGLGVLVQCTRSSARDLGVDLPPARGATLHEPPRVVLREVPGAPVEEPAATAVLPVAGPDAEPAVEPEPATEPEPAAEAEVEDELEPSPDPDARAEEELDDPLDGAPPGDTPIHDTLAATPADDAQEEAR
;
A
#
# COMPACT_ATOMS: atom_id res chain seq x y z
N MET A 1 -11.51 1.90 -19.62
CA MET A 1 -12.23 1.58 -18.36
C MET A 1 -11.70 2.47 -17.25
N GLN A 2 -12.53 2.82 -16.30
CA GLN A 2 -12.15 3.67 -15.16
C GLN A 2 -12.74 3.12 -13.85
N ILE A 3 -11.94 3.11 -12.79
CA ILE A 3 -12.41 2.89 -11.42
C ILE A 3 -12.48 4.24 -10.71
N THR A 4 -13.60 4.50 -10.02
CA THR A 4 -13.81 5.73 -9.25
C THR A 4 -14.26 5.38 -7.85
N LEU A 5 -13.55 5.88 -6.86
CA LEU A 5 -13.88 5.87 -5.44
C LEU A 5 -14.40 7.25 -5.07
N SER A 6 -15.54 7.33 -4.40
CA SER A 6 -16.13 8.61 -3.95
C SER A 6 -16.47 8.53 -2.47
N GLY A 7 -15.81 9.36 -1.65
CA GLY A 7 -15.99 9.44 -0.21
C GLY A 7 -15.76 8.10 0.51
N VAL A 8 -14.89 7.25 -0.03
CA VAL A 8 -14.65 5.91 0.49
C VAL A 8 -13.93 5.97 1.83
N ARG A 9 -14.53 5.34 2.85
CA ARG A 9 -13.99 5.22 4.20
C ARG A 9 -14.14 3.80 4.72
N VAL A 10 -13.20 3.36 5.54
CA VAL A 10 -13.23 2.05 6.22
C VAL A 10 -13.08 2.27 7.72
N GLU A 11 -14.09 1.90 8.47
CA GLU A 11 -14.05 1.95 9.93
C GLU A 11 -13.20 0.82 10.50
N GLY A 12 -12.46 1.11 11.57
CA GLY A 12 -11.75 0.15 12.39
C GLY A 12 -12.43 0.00 13.77
N ARG A 13 -11.81 -0.75 14.66
CA ARG A 13 -12.34 -0.92 16.03
C ARG A 13 -12.20 0.32 16.91
N ARG A 14 -11.18 1.12 16.72
CA ARG A 14 -10.88 2.36 17.45
C ARG A 14 -10.75 3.50 16.48
N ASP A 15 -9.80 3.39 15.57
CA ASP A 15 -9.50 4.39 14.56
C ASP A 15 -9.90 3.86 13.18
N PRO A 16 -10.21 4.72 12.20
CA PRO A 16 -10.48 4.31 10.84
C PRO A 16 -9.29 3.55 10.25
N MET A 17 -9.57 2.46 9.54
CA MET A 17 -8.56 1.75 8.74
C MET A 17 -8.22 2.51 7.46
N LEU A 18 -9.14 3.33 6.97
CA LEU A 18 -8.96 4.25 5.87
C LEU A 18 -9.88 5.45 6.10
N GLU A 19 -9.29 6.64 6.16
CA GLU A 19 -10.06 7.89 6.18
C GLU A 19 -10.72 8.17 4.84
N ALA A 20 -11.78 8.97 4.86
CA ALA A 20 -12.56 9.28 3.68
C ALA A 20 -11.70 9.90 2.58
N MET A 21 -11.75 9.30 1.38
CA MET A 21 -11.00 9.78 0.23
C MET A 21 -11.73 9.56 -1.09
N ASP A 22 -11.32 10.35 -2.06
CA ASP A 22 -11.71 10.25 -3.45
C ASP A 22 -10.52 9.82 -4.30
N LEU A 23 -10.74 8.95 -5.26
CA LEU A 23 -9.71 8.47 -6.17
C LEU A 23 -10.35 8.03 -7.48
N ALA A 24 -9.72 8.34 -8.60
CA ALA A 24 -10.10 7.78 -9.89
C ALA A 24 -8.86 7.52 -10.74
N TRP A 25 -8.83 6.36 -11.42
CA TRP A 25 -7.79 6.06 -12.41
C TRP A 25 -8.35 5.18 -13.53
N SER A 26 -7.72 5.26 -14.68
CA SER A 26 -8.18 4.64 -15.93
C SER A 26 -7.19 3.61 -16.46
N THR A 27 -7.64 2.75 -17.34
CA THR A 27 -6.75 1.89 -18.14
C THR A 27 -5.81 2.75 -18.97
N GLY A 28 -4.55 2.34 -19.07
CA GLY A 28 -3.49 3.11 -19.73
C GLY A 28 -2.85 4.19 -18.85
N GLU A 29 -3.19 4.24 -17.57
CA GLU A 29 -2.75 5.26 -16.63
C GLU A 29 -1.99 4.63 -15.44
N CYS A 30 -0.89 5.26 -15.03
CA CYS A 30 -0.21 5.01 -13.77
C CYS A 30 -0.58 6.08 -12.75
N LEU A 31 -0.98 5.68 -11.57
CA LEU A 31 -1.28 6.55 -10.47
C LEU A 31 -0.43 6.19 -9.27
N LEU A 32 0.30 7.16 -8.73
CA LEU A 32 1.06 7.02 -7.49
C LEU A 32 0.30 7.64 -6.33
N VAL A 33 0.14 6.85 -5.29
CA VAL A 33 -0.49 7.27 -4.04
C VAL A 33 0.51 7.11 -2.92
N ALA A 34 0.81 8.20 -2.23
CA ALA A 34 1.78 8.21 -1.13
C ALA A 34 1.11 8.45 0.22
N GLY A 35 1.58 7.72 1.22
CA GLY A 35 1.14 7.85 2.61
C GLY A 35 2.16 7.28 3.58
N GLU A 36 1.94 7.50 4.86
CA GLU A 36 2.76 6.90 5.91
C GLU A 36 2.17 5.55 6.36
N PRO A 37 2.94 4.71 7.03
CA PRO A 37 2.40 3.52 7.68
C PRO A 37 1.21 3.87 8.58
N GLY A 38 0.11 3.13 8.44
CA GLY A 38 -1.14 3.42 9.16
C GLY A 38 -2.17 4.26 8.38
N HIS A 39 -1.81 4.86 7.24
CA HIS A 39 -2.74 5.67 6.43
C HIS A 39 -3.72 4.83 5.58
N GLY A 40 -3.78 3.51 5.76
CA GLY A 40 -4.81 2.67 5.16
C GLY A 40 -4.48 2.13 3.77
N HIS A 41 -3.21 1.97 3.41
CA HIS A 41 -2.80 1.41 2.12
C HIS A 41 -3.47 0.06 1.81
N THR A 42 -3.43 -0.89 2.77
CA THR A 42 -4.07 -2.19 2.62
C THR A 42 -5.58 -2.06 2.43
N ALA A 43 -6.25 -1.22 3.25
CA ALA A 43 -7.68 -1.01 3.15
C ALA A 43 -8.06 -0.38 1.80
N LEU A 44 -7.29 0.60 1.33
CA LEU A 44 -7.47 1.21 0.01
C LEU A 44 -7.32 0.17 -1.11
N ALA A 45 -6.25 -0.64 -1.10
CA ALA A 45 -6.03 -1.68 -2.10
C ALA A 45 -7.21 -2.66 -2.18
N LEU A 46 -7.71 -3.11 -1.03
CA LEU A 46 -8.81 -4.08 -0.95
C LEU A 46 -10.15 -3.49 -1.37
N VAL A 47 -10.44 -2.24 -0.97
CA VAL A 47 -11.68 -1.56 -1.35
C VAL A 47 -11.68 -1.25 -2.84
N ALA A 48 -10.60 -0.68 -3.37
CA ALA A 48 -10.45 -0.32 -4.77
C ALA A 48 -10.63 -1.51 -5.72
N THR A 49 -10.39 -2.71 -5.21
CA THR A 49 -10.45 -3.95 -5.99
C THR A 49 -11.64 -4.84 -5.63
N GLY A 50 -12.58 -4.36 -4.82
CA GLY A 50 -13.79 -5.09 -4.43
C GLY A 50 -13.54 -6.28 -3.51
N ARG A 51 -12.39 -6.32 -2.83
CA ARG A 51 -12.03 -7.36 -1.85
C ARG A 51 -12.46 -7.01 -0.43
N PHE A 52 -12.76 -5.75 -0.21
CA PHE A 52 -13.35 -5.25 1.03
C PHE A 52 -14.47 -4.27 0.69
N VAL A 53 -15.55 -4.28 1.49
CA VAL A 53 -16.67 -3.36 1.33
C VAL A 53 -16.42 -2.14 2.20
N PRO A 54 -16.42 -0.92 1.65
CA PRO A 54 -16.23 0.28 2.45
C PRO A 54 -17.38 0.50 3.44
N SER A 55 -17.10 1.11 4.58
CA SER A 55 -18.11 1.48 5.58
C SER A 55 -19.00 2.63 5.10
N SER A 56 -18.44 3.51 4.27
CA SER A 56 -19.18 4.57 3.57
C SER A 56 -18.52 4.90 2.23
N GLY A 57 -19.20 5.69 1.42
CA GLY A 57 -18.78 6.02 0.06
C GLY A 57 -19.14 4.94 -0.97
N THR A 58 -18.65 5.09 -2.18
CA THR A 58 -18.99 4.19 -3.30
C THR A 58 -17.77 3.90 -4.17
N VAL A 59 -17.72 2.68 -4.73
CA VAL A 59 -16.77 2.30 -5.78
C VAL A 59 -17.56 2.04 -7.06
N ARG A 60 -17.14 2.64 -8.15
CA ARG A 60 -17.77 2.54 -9.46
C ARG A 60 -16.80 2.06 -10.51
N LEU A 61 -17.30 1.31 -11.47
CA LEU A 61 -16.58 0.93 -12.69
C LEU A 61 -17.28 1.57 -13.89
N ASP A 62 -16.56 2.38 -14.66
CA ASP A 62 -17.10 3.15 -15.79
C ASP A 62 -18.36 3.96 -15.42
N GLY A 63 -18.33 4.59 -14.24
CA GLY A 63 -19.43 5.38 -13.71
C GLY A 63 -20.61 4.58 -13.13
N ALA A 64 -20.65 3.27 -13.35
CA ALA A 64 -21.72 2.40 -12.85
C ALA A 64 -21.36 1.78 -11.49
N ALA A 65 -22.34 1.67 -10.60
CA ALA A 65 -22.23 0.85 -9.40
C ALA A 65 -22.21 -0.63 -9.82
N VAL A 66 -21.20 -1.36 -9.39
CA VAL A 66 -21.03 -2.79 -9.74
C VAL A 66 -20.88 -3.63 -8.46
N PRO A 67 -21.30 -4.90 -8.49
CA PRO A 67 -21.05 -5.78 -7.37
C PRO A 67 -19.55 -5.99 -7.14
N PRO A 68 -19.09 -6.24 -5.91
CA PRO A 68 -17.67 -6.49 -5.61
C PRO A 68 -17.04 -7.60 -6.46
N SER A 69 -17.80 -8.61 -6.85
CA SER A 69 -17.34 -9.69 -7.74
C SER A 69 -16.92 -9.19 -9.12
N ALA A 70 -17.63 -8.21 -9.67
CA ALA A 70 -17.29 -7.63 -10.99
C ALA A 70 -15.98 -6.82 -10.92
N LEU A 71 -15.73 -6.12 -9.81
CA LEU A 71 -14.43 -5.47 -9.56
C LEU A 71 -13.33 -6.51 -9.44
N ARG A 72 -13.52 -7.55 -8.61
CA ARG A 72 -12.52 -8.62 -8.45
C ARG A 72 -12.15 -9.31 -9.75
N ALA A 73 -13.11 -9.49 -10.64
CA ALA A 73 -12.86 -10.11 -11.95
C ALA A 73 -11.99 -9.25 -12.88
N ARG A 74 -11.89 -7.94 -12.62
CA ARG A 74 -11.14 -6.97 -13.45
C ARG A 74 -9.91 -6.42 -12.80
N THR A 75 -9.65 -6.78 -11.53
CA THR A 75 -8.60 -6.19 -10.71
C THR A 75 -7.70 -7.24 -10.09
N ALA A 76 -6.41 -6.98 -10.05
CA ALA A 76 -5.45 -7.74 -9.26
C ALA A 76 -4.83 -6.86 -8.18
N VAL A 77 -4.55 -7.46 -7.03
CA VAL A 77 -3.72 -6.87 -5.97
C VAL A 77 -2.40 -7.64 -5.92
N VAL A 78 -1.33 -6.90 -5.79
CA VAL A 78 0.02 -7.43 -5.79
C VAL A 78 0.67 -7.13 -4.46
N ASP A 79 1.16 -8.18 -3.83
CA ASP A 79 2.03 -8.12 -2.65
C ASP A 79 1.40 -7.38 -1.47
N VAL A 80 0.09 -7.62 -1.22
CA VAL A 80 -0.60 -7.03 -0.08
C VAL A 80 -0.18 -7.78 1.20
N PRO A 81 0.37 -7.07 2.20
CA PRO A 81 0.86 -7.69 3.43
C PRO A 81 -0.17 -8.59 4.10
N GLY A 82 0.19 -9.84 4.35
CA GLY A 82 -0.64 -10.83 5.02
C GLY A 82 -1.89 -11.29 4.25
N ILE A 83 -2.04 -10.91 2.97
CA ILE A 83 -3.23 -11.24 2.15
C ILE A 83 -2.85 -11.91 0.82
N SER A 84 -2.04 -11.27 -0.01
CA SER A 84 -1.59 -11.79 -1.30
C SER A 84 -0.07 -11.84 -1.43
N GLU A 85 0.61 -11.57 -0.36
CA GLU A 85 2.05 -11.72 -0.22
C GLU A 85 2.42 -13.21 -0.26
N PRO A 86 3.35 -13.63 -1.12
CA PRO A 86 3.84 -14.99 -1.11
C PRO A 86 4.61 -15.28 0.16
N ASP A 87 4.59 -16.55 0.62
CA ASP A 87 5.44 -16.98 1.73
C ASP A 87 6.92 -16.80 1.35
N ASP A 88 7.65 -16.12 2.20
CA ASP A 88 9.06 -15.80 2.00
C ASP A 88 9.96 -17.01 1.80
N ALA A 89 9.57 -18.18 2.32
CA ALA A 89 10.30 -19.44 2.19
C ALA A 89 10.14 -20.11 0.81
N LEU A 90 9.14 -19.71 0.02
CA LEU A 90 8.90 -20.30 -1.30
C LEU A 90 10.01 -19.92 -2.28
N SER A 91 10.36 -20.88 -3.14
CA SER A 91 11.22 -20.57 -4.27
C SER A 91 10.50 -19.76 -5.34
N LEU A 92 11.24 -19.03 -6.16
CA LEU A 92 10.67 -18.32 -7.30
C LEU A 92 9.85 -19.25 -8.20
N ALA A 93 10.32 -20.50 -8.39
CA ALA A 93 9.57 -21.48 -9.19
C ALA A 93 8.22 -21.84 -8.59
N ASP A 94 8.14 -21.96 -7.25
CA ASP A 94 6.89 -22.27 -6.55
C ASP A 94 5.91 -21.09 -6.65
N VAL A 95 6.40 -19.88 -6.43
CA VAL A 95 5.59 -18.65 -6.59
C VAL A 95 5.07 -18.49 -8.02
N VAL A 96 5.89 -18.79 -9.03
CA VAL A 96 5.45 -18.77 -10.44
C VAL A 96 4.42 -19.86 -10.71
N ALA A 97 4.61 -21.07 -10.17
CA ALA A 97 3.64 -22.17 -10.34
C ALA A 97 2.28 -21.79 -9.74
N GLU A 98 2.29 -21.25 -8.53
CA GLU A 98 1.08 -20.77 -7.85
C GLU A 98 0.41 -19.63 -8.61
N GLY A 99 1.16 -18.61 -9.00
CA GLY A 99 0.62 -17.45 -9.73
C GLY A 99 -0.01 -17.85 -11.08
N LEU A 100 0.63 -18.74 -11.82
CA LEU A 100 0.07 -19.29 -13.07
C LEU A 100 -1.22 -20.07 -12.79
N ALA A 101 -1.26 -20.90 -11.74
CA ALA A 101 -2.45 -21.65 -11.38
C ALA A 101 -3.61 -20.73 -10.97
N LEU A 102 -3.34 -19.69 -10.16
CA LEU A 102 -4.32 -18.67 -9.76
C LEU A 102 -4.87 -17.89 -10.98
N ALA A 103 -4.05 -17.68 -11.99
CA ALA A 103 -4.45 -17.06 -13.24
C ALA A 103 -5.21 -18.02 -14.19
N GLY A 104 -5.46 -19.27 -13.78
CA GLY A 104 -6.09 -20.29 -14.62
C GLY A 104 -5.19 -20.80 -15.75
N ARG A 105 -3.87 -20.58 -15.64
CA ARG A 105 -2.88 -21.01 -16.64
C ARG A 105 -2.31 -22.37 -16.26
N ARG A 106 -1.66 -23.02 -17.22
CA ARG A 106 -0.93 -24.26 -16.96
C ARG A 106 0.30 -23.95 -16.10
N SER A 107 0.48 -24.70 -15.01
CA SER A 107 1.53 -24.47 -14.02
C SER A 107 2.43 -25.71 -13.82
N LEU A 108 2.54 -26.58 -14.83
CA LEU A 108 3.45 -27.71 -14.78
C LEU A 108 4.93 -27.24 -14.78
N PRO A 109 5.89 -28.03 -14.29
CA PRO A 109 7.30 -27.62 -14.23
C PRO A 109 7.88 -27.06 -15.54
N ARG A 110 7.44 -27.60 -16.68
CA ARG A 110 7.82 -27.11 -18.02
C ARG A 110 7.25 -25.72 -18.33
N ASP A 111 6.01 -25.44 -17.86
CA ASP A 111 5.33 -24.17 -18.12
C ASP A 111 5.97 -23.08 -17.24
N VAL A 112 6.32 -23.42 -15.99
CA VAL A 112 7.11 -22.58 -15.09
C VAL A 112 8.49 -22.27 -15.69
N SER A 113 9.21 -23.30 -16.19
CA SER A 113 10.54 -23.10 -16.79
C SER A 113 10.48 -22.14 -17.97
N ARG A 114 9.49 -22.31 -18.86
CA ARG A 114 9.28 -21.44 -20.01
C ARG A 114 8.98 -20.00 -19.58
N TRP A 115 8.09 -19.83 -18.59
CA TRP A 115 7.73 -18.51 -18.08
C TRP A 115 8.94 -17.76 -17.52
N LEU A 116 9.82 -18.47 -16.77
CA LEU A 116 11.08 -17.94 -16.24
C LEU A 116 12.10 -17.63 -17.34
N GLU A 117 12.23 -18.50 -18.36
CA GLU A 117 13.12 -18.30 -19.49
C GLU A 117 12.74 -17.06 -20.31
N GLU A 118 11.46 -16.89 -20.62
CA GLU A 118 10.93 -15.73 -21.34
C GLU A 118 11.25 -14.38 -20.65
N ARG A 119 11.54 -14.43 -19.33
CA ARG A 119 11.83 -13.26 -18.49
C ARG A 119 13.28 -13.18 -17.99
N ALA A 120 14.15 -14.04 -18.52
CA ALA A 120 15.55 -14.15 -18.11
C ALA A 120 15.77 -14.41 -16.61
N LEU A 121 14.87 -15.16 -15.99
CA LEU A 121 14.88 -15.50 -14.55
C LEU A 121 15.24 -16.96 -14.26
N THR A 122 15.80 -17.67 -15.23
CA THR A 122 16.11 -19.11 -15.11
C THR A 122 17.12 -19.38 -13.99
N GLU A 123 18.10 -18.52 -13.81
CA GLU A 123 19.13 -18.65 -12.78
C GLU A 123 18.58 -18.44 -11.37
N ASP A 124 17.52 -17.63 -11.23
CA ASP A 124 16.88 -17.35 -9.96
C ASP A 124 15.79 -18.37 -9.57
N ARG A 125 15.55 -19.38 -10.41
CA ARG A 125 14.49 -20.38 -10.25
C ARG A 125 14.37 -20.96 -8.84
N GLY A 126 15.50 -21.33 -8.22
CA GLY A 126 15.57 -21.93 -6.89
C GLY A 126 15.77 -20.92 -5.76
N ARG A 127 15.93 -19.62 -6.08
CA ARG A 127 16.11 -18.56 -5.09
C ARG A 127 14.80 -18.34 -4.34
N ARG A 128 14.87 -18.15 -3.04
CA ARG A 128 13.70 -17.79 -2.23
C ARG A 128 13.21 -16.40 -2.61
N VAL A 129 11.91 -16.20 -2.52
CA VAL A 129 11.28 -14.94 -2.95
C VAL A 129 11.71 -13.75 -2.09
N ASP A 130 12.05 -13.97 -0.79
CA ASP A 130 12.60 -12.96 0.11
C ASP A 130 14.04 -12.54 -0.25
N GLN A 131 14.76 -13.35 -1.02
CA GLN A 131 16.12 -13.08 -1.47
C GLN A 131 16.19 -12.39 -2.83
N LEU A 132 15.06 -12.20 -3.48
CA LEU A 132 15.00 -11.46 -4.73
C LEU A 132 15.19 -9.96 -4.47
N PRO A 133 15.90 -9.24 -5.35
CA PRO A 133 15.86 -7.78 -5.32
C PRO A 133 14.41 -7.28 -5.38
N GLY A 134 14.05 -6.28 -4.54
CA GLY A 134 12.66 -5.79 -4.44
C GLY A 134 12.02 -5.42 -5.77
N VAL A 135 12.79 -4.81 -6.69
CA VAL A 135 12.32 -4.49 -8.05
C VAL A 135 11.98 -5.76 -8.84
N VAL A 136 12.81 -6.81 -8.75
CA VAL A 136 12.57 -8.10 -9.43
C VAL A 136 11.33 -8.78 -8.84
N ARG A 137 11.22 -8.81 -7.50
CA ARG A 137 10.03 -9.33 -6.79
C ARG A 137 8.76 -8.64 -7.29
N THR A 138 8.74 -7.33 -7.30
CA THR A 138 7.59 -6.54 -7.77
C THR A 138 7.25 -6.85 -9.23
N ALA A 139 8.25 -6.89 -10.11
CA ALA A 139 8.05 -7.17 -11.53
C ALA A 139 7.47 -8.58 -11.77
N VAL A 140 7.99 -9.59 -11.06
CA VAL A 140 7.52 -10.97 -11.14
C VAL A 140 6.07 -11.08 -10.68
N LEU A 141 5.75 -10.56 -9.50
CA LEU A 141 4.40 -10.66 -8.93
C LEU A 141 3.38 -9.87 -9.76
N ALA A 142 3.77 -8.71 -10.29
CA ALA A 142 2.95 -7.93 -11.19
C ALA A 142 2.70 -8.65 -12.53
N ALA A 143 3.72 -9.30 -13.10
CA ALA A 143 3.59 -10.11 -14.31
C ALA A 143 2.64 -11.29 -14.09
N LEU A 144 2.77 -12.01 -12.97
CA LEU A 144 1.87 -13.12 -12.63
C LEU A 144 0.42 -12.65 -12.44
N ALA A 145 0.22 -11.51 -11.78
CA ALA A 145 -1.10 -10.92 -11.59
C ALA A 145 -1.81 -10.58 -12.91
N THR A 146 -1.05 -10.34 -13.98
CA THR A 146 -1.55 -10.00 -15.31
C THR A 146 -1.66 -11.20 -16.28
N GLU A 147 -1.28 -12.41 -15.85
CA GLU A 147 -1.46 -13.63 -16.62
C GLU A 147 -2.96 -13.97 -16.86
N ASN A 148 -3.85 -13.52 -15.98
CA ASN A 148 -5.28 -13.58 -16.21
C ASN A 148 -5.70 -12.49 -17.21
N PRO A 149 -6.19 -12.86 -18.41
CA PRO A 149 -6.53 -11.90 -19.47
C PRO A 149 -7.70 -10.97 -19.12
N ASP A 150 -8.46 -11.29 -18.09
CA ASP A 150 -9.59 -10.46 -17.64
C ASP A 150 -9.16 -9.27 -16.76
N VAL A 151 -7.97 -9.30 -16.20
CA VAL A 151 -7.41 -8.21 -15.41
C VAL A 151 -7.20 -6.97 -16.28
N ARG A 152 -7.71 -5.85 -15.82
CA ARG A 152 -7.58 -4.52 -16.44
C ARG A 152 -6.94 -3.51 -15.53
N PHE A 153 -6.94 -3.79 -14.25
CA PHE A 153 -6.38 -2.90 -13.23
C PHE A 153 -5.50 -3.69 -12.27
N VAL A 154 -4.37 -3.10 -11.92
CA VAL A 154 -3.39 -3.68 -11.00
C VAL A 154 -3.11 -2.68 -9.87
N VAL A 155 -3.11 -3.16 -8.64
CA VAL A 155 -2.70 -2.38 -7.47
C VAL A 155 -1.41 -2.97 -6.92
N LEU A 156 -0.32 -2.21 -7.02
CA LEU A 156 0.97 -2.55 -6.41
C LEU A 156 1.01 -1.94 -5.01
N THR A 157 1.06 -2.78 -3.99
CA THR A 157 0.94 -2.33 -2.60
C THR A 157 2.30 -2.29 -1.93
N LEU A 158 2.80 -1.07 -1.65
CA LEU A 158 4.03 -0.81 -0.92
C LEU A 158 5.24 -1.61 -1.48
N PRO A 159 5.56 -1.52 -2.78
CA PRO A 159 6.71 -2.22 -3.34
C PRO A 159 8.04 -1.79 -2.69
N ASP A 160 8.08 -0.58 -2.15
CA ASP A 160 9.22 0.00 -1.44
C ASP A 160 9.57 -0.72 -0.12
N ARG A 161 8.66 -1.49 0.46
CA ARG A 161 8.94 -2.29 1.67
C ARG A 161 9.97 -3.40 1.46
N HIS A 162 10.19 -3.80 0.22
CA HIS A 162 11.19 -4.82 -0.15
C HIS A 162 12.53 -4.21 -0.59
N GLY A 163 12.69 -2.88 -0.41
CA GLY A 163 13.88 -2.15 -0.80
C GLY A 163 14.03 -1.97 -2.31
N GLY A 164 15.18 -1.47 -2.71
CA GLY A 164 15.48 -1.11 -4.09
C GLY A 164 15.12 0.33 -4.43
N GLU A 165 15.59 0.77 -5.59
CA GLU A 165 15.32 2.12 -6.08
C GLU A 165 13.86 2.27 -6.52
N PRO A 166 13.15 3.30 -6.04
CA PRO A 166 11.75 3.55 -6.41
C PRO A 166 11.52 3.63 -7.92
N ALA A 167 12.47 4.15 -8.67
CA ALA A 167 12.41 4.21 -10.13
C ALA A 167 12.19 2.84 -10.79
N GLY A 168 12.72 1.75 -10.19
CA GLY A 168 12.62 0.41 -10.77
C GLY A 168 11.19 -0.15 -10.74
N TRP A 169 10.49 -0.08 -9.61
CA TRP A 169 9.10 -0.53 -9.55
C TRP A 169 8.15 0.48 -10.20
N TRP A 170 8.50 1.77 -10.25
CA TRP A 170 7.73 2.75 -11.00
C TRP A 170 7.78 2.49 -12.51
N GLU A 171 8.95 2.11 -13.04
CA GLU A 171 9.09 1.70 -14.45
C GLU A 171 8.27 0.42 -14.76
N THR A 172 8.20 -0.52 -13.82
CA THR A 172 7.30 -1.67 -13.93
C THR A 172 5.84 -1.22 -14.08
N ALA A 173 5.39 -0.27 -13.25
CA ALA A 173 4.05 0.28 -13.32
C ALA A 173 3.78 0.99 -14.66
N ARG A 174 4.74 1.78 -15.15
CA ARG A 174 4.66 2.47 -16.45
C ARG A 174 4.55 1.49 -17.61
N THR A 175 5.34 0.42 -17.58
CA THR A 175 5.30 -0.64 -18.59
C THR A 175 3.93 -1.34 -18.64
N LEU A 176 3.37 -1.65 -17.48
CA LEU A 176 2.02 -2.21 -17.39
C LEU A 176 0.94 -1.24 -17.91
N ALA A 177 1.05 0.04 -17.58
CA ALA A 177 0.11 1.04 -18.08
C ALA A 177 0.24 1.24 -19.59
N ALA A 178 1.47 1.26 -20.12
CA ALA A 178 1.71 1.31 -21.57
C ALA A 178 1.12 0.11 -22.31
N SER A 179 0.98 -1.04 -21.66
CA SER A 179 0.27 -2.22 -22.20
C SER A 179 -1.25 -2.11 -22.13
N GLY A 180 -1.79 -1.00 -21.62
CA GLY A 180 -3.22 -0.72 -21.55
C GLY A 180 -3.88 -1.07 -20.21
N LEU A 181 -3.11 -1.40 -19.16
CA LEU A 181 -3.64 -1.63 -17.83
C LEU A 181 -3.76 -0.30 -17.04
N GLY A 182 -4.73 -0.21 -16.14
CA GLY A 182 -4.76 0.86 -15.14
C GLY A 182 -3.94 0.45 -13.92
N VAL A 183 -2.91 1.19 -13.56
CA VAL A 183 -2.00 0.83 -12.48
C VAL A 183 -2.09 1.84 -11.34
N LEU A 184 -2.38 1.35 -10.14
CA LEU A 184 -2.31 2.12 -8.90
C LEU A 184 -1.11 1.61 -8.09
N VAL A 185 -0.16 2.48 -7.82
CA VAL A 185 0.99 2.17 -6.95
C VAL A 185 0.82 2.90 -5.64
N GLN A 186 1.01 2.19 -4.55
CA GLN A 186 0.99 2.74 -3.20
C GLN A 186 2.40 2.68 -2.63
N CYS A 187 2.91 3.79 -2.10
CA CYS A 187 4.24 3.86 -1.53
C CYS A 187 4.30 4.79 -0.31
N THR A 188 5.43 4.80 0.37
CA THR A 188 5.74 5.77 1.41
C THR A 188 5.99 7.16 0.80
N ARG A 189 5.85 8.21 1.62
CA ARG A 189 6.20 9.58 1.18
C ARG A 189 7.69 9.72 0.87
N SER A 190 8.54 8.94 1.52
CA SER A 190 9.98 8.92 1.23
C SER A 190 10.24 8.48 -0.20
N SER A 191 9.69 7.33 -0.58
CA SER A 191 9.84 6.79 -1.94
C SER A 191 9.25 7.71 -3.01
N ALA A 192 8.15 8.40 -2.70
CA ALA A 192 7.58 9.37 -3.63
C ALA A 192 8.52 10.57 -3.84
N ARG A 193 9.23 11.06 -2.79
CA ARG A 193 10.24 12.11 -2.94
C ARG A 193 11.42 11.66 -3.78
N ASP A 194 11.85 10.40 -3.61
CA ASP A 194 12.94 9.82 -4.41
C ASP A 194 12.56 9.73 -5.90
N LEU A 195 11.25 9.68 -6.21
CA LEU A 195 10.70 9.83 -7.56
C LEU A 195 10.56 11.29 -8.02
N GLY A 196 11.05 12.26 -7.23
CA GLY A 196 11.01 13.68 -7.56
C GLY A 196 9.71 14.40 -7.22
N VAL A 197 8.80 13.76 -6.47
CA VAL A 197 7.56 14.40 -6.04
C VAL A 197 7.85 15.36 -4.88
N ASP A 198 7.45 16.62 -5.02
CA ASP A 198 7.56 17.58 -3.92
C ASP A 198 6.46 17.34 -2.88
N LEU A 199 6.86 16.79 -1.76
CA LEU A 199 5.99 16.49 -0.61
C LEU A 199 6.55 17.11 0.66
N PRO A 200 5.69 17.67 1.52
CA PRO A 200 6.14 18.14 2.81
C PRO A 200 6.78 16.99 3.60
N PRO A 201 7.75 17.27 4.49
CA PRO A 201 8.32 16.27 5.37
C PRO A 201 7.23 15.51 6.10
N ALA A 202 7.43 14.19 6.30
CA ALA A 202 6.56 13.41 7.14
C ALA A 202 6.53 14.06 8.53
N ARG A 203 5.35 14.51 8.94
CA ARG A 203 5.14 14.92 10.32
C ARG A 203 4.73 13.68 11.09
N GLY A 204 5.38 13.42 12.22
CA GLY A 204 5.03 12.29 13.05
C GLY A 204 3.51 12.28 13.30
N ALA A 205 2.90 11.15 13.00
CA ALA A 205 1.57 10.71 13.40
C ALA A 205 0.41 11.73 13.34
N THR A 206 0.07 12.22 12.17
CA THR A 206 -1.36 12.45 11.91
C THR A 206 -1.95 11.12 11.46
N LEU A 207 -2.35 10.30 12.44
CA LEU A 207 -2.90 8.95 12.24
C LEU A 207 -4.22 8.92 11.45
N HIS A 208 -4.76 10.06 11.08
CA HIS A 208 -6.08 10.24 10.48
C HIS A 208 -6.02 10.93 9.12
N GLU A 209 -4.99 10.64 8.33
CA GLU A 209 -4.85 11.19 7.00
C GLU A 209 -4.86 10.05 5.98
N PRO A 210 -5.72 10.07 4.95
CA PRO A 210 -5.68 9.06 3.90
C PRO A 210 -4.42 9.22 3.06
N PRO A 211 -3.97 8.16 2.36
CA PRO A 211 -2.93 8.29 1.36
C PRO A 211 -3.38 9.25 0.25
N ARG A 212 -2.44 10.00 -0.31
CA ARG A 212 -2.73 11.05 -1.29
C ARG A 212 -2.20 10.69 -2.66
N VAL A 213 -2.97 11.03 -3.69
CA VAL A 213 -2.48 11.01 -5.08
C VAL A 213 -1.38 12.05 -5.21
N VAL A 214 -0.21 11.63 -5.66
CA VAL A 214 0.98 12.49 -5.75
C VAL A 214 1.58 12.56 -7.13
N LEU A 215 1.32 11.56 -7.99
CA LEU A 215 1.79 11.53 -9.36
C LEU A 215 0.78 10.79 -10.23
N ARG A 216 0.59 11.27 -11.45
CA ARG A 216 -0.26 10.65 -12.47
C ARG A 216 0.44 10.72 -13.80
N GLU A 217 0.58 9.59 -14.47
CA GLU A 217 1.20 9.49 -15.78
C GLU A 217 0.33 8.67 -16.73
N VAL A 218 0.31 9.09 -17.99
CA VAL A 218 -0.23 8.32 -19.11
C VAL A 218 0.94 8.00 -20.03
N PRO A 219 1.59 6.83 -19.90
CA PRO A 219 2.72 6.48 -20.73
C PRO A 219 2.35 6.52 -22.22
N GLY A 220 3.17 7.20 -23.02
CA GLY A 220 2.91 7.37 -24.45
C GLY A 220 2.03 8.58 -24.82
N ALA A 221 1.49 9.32 -23.85
CA ALA A 221 0.96 10.65 -24.13
C ALA A 221 2.13 11.62 -24.42
N PRO A 222 1.95 12.58 -25.35
CA PRO A 222 2.92 13.68 -25.50
C PRO A 222 3.13 14.35 -24.15
N VAL A 223 4.38 14.56 -23.77
CA VAL A 223 4.69 15.36 -22.57
C VAL A 223 4.17 16.76 -22.87
N GLU A 224 3.06 17.17 -22.29
CA GLU A 224 2.70 18.56 -22.22
C GLU A 224 3.78 19.22 -21.37
N GLU A 225 4.68 19.98 -22.02
CA GLU A 225 5.57 20.88 -21.30
C GLU A 225 4.69 21.74 -20.38
N PRO A 226 5.03 21.86 -19.09
CA PRO A 226 4.29 22.73 -18.20
C PRO A 226 4.23 24.09 -18.87
N ALA A 227 3.02 24.57 -19.14
CA ALA A 227 2.80 25.86 -19.76
C ALA A 227 3.69 26.88 -19.06
N ALA A 228 4.65 27.42 -19.79
CA ALA A 228 5.57 28.42 -19.27
C ALA A 228 4.71 29.45 -18.56
N THR A 229 4.90 29.60 -17.27
CA THR A 229 4.25 30.61 -16.46
C THR A 229 4.46 31.93 -17.20
N ALA A 230 3.37 32.47 -17.74
CA ALA A 230 3.41 33.74 -18.44
C ALA A 230 4.04 34.76 -17.47
N VAL A 231 5.28 35.13 -17.76
CA VAL A 231 5.95 36.23 -17.08
C VAL A 231 5.14 37.43 -17.43
N LEU A 232 4.36 37.90 -16.46
CA LEU A 232 3.71 39.22 -16.57
C LEU A 232 4.81 40.24 -16.85
N PRO A 233 4.65 41.15 -17.83
CA PRO A 233 5.66 42.13 -18.12
C PRO A 233 5.87 42.99 -16.89
N VAL A 234 7.09 43.00 -16.38
CA VAL A 234 7.55 43.93 -15.36
C VAL A 234 7.46 45.31 -15.98
N ALA A 235 6.57 46.16 -15.45
CA ALA A 235 6.51 47.56 -15.80
C ALA A 235 7.88 48.18 -15.52
N GLY A 236 8.42 48.88 -16.52
CA GLY A 236 9.72 49.51 -16.46
C GLY A 236 9.82 50.60 -15.37
N PRO A 237 11.03 50.90 -14.94
CA PRO A 237 11.31 51.87 -13.89
C PRO A 237 11.36 53.29 -14.47
N ASP A 238 10.22 53.99 -14.47
CA ASP A 238 10.21 55.46 -14.67
C ASP A 238 9.01 56.04 -13.91
N ALA A 239 9.22 56.28 -12.62
CA ALA A 239 8.49 57.28 -11.85
C ALA A 239 9.37 57.66 -10.65
N GLU A 240 9.84 58.91 -10.67
CA GLU A 240 10.59 59.55 -9.58
C GLU A 240 9.77 59.52 -8.28
N PRO A 241 10.42 59.30 -7.12
CA PRO A 241 9.72 59.37 -5.85
C PRO A 241 9.52 60.82 -5.41
N ALA A 242 8.26 61.19 -5.22
CA ALA A 242 7.89 62.41 -4.49
C ALA A 242 8.33 62.28 -3.03
N VAL A 243 9.08 63.26 -2.58
CA VAL A 243 9.54 63.46 -1.21
C VAL A 243 8.35 63.84 -0.34
N GLU A 244 7.98 63.01 0.62
CA GLU A 244 7.12 63.38 1.74
C GLU A 244 7.93 63.59 3.00
N PRO A 245 7.57 64.56 3.87
CA PRO A 245 8.38 64.99 5.00
C PRO A 245 8.24 64.08 6.21
N GLU A 246 9.35 63.98 6.93
CA GLU A 246 9.47 63.26 8.21
C GLU A 246 8.50 63.80 9.27
N PRO A 247 7.84 63.00 10.06
CA PRO A 247 7.28 63.40 11.35
C PRO A 247 8.25 63.16 12.49
N ALA A 248 8.25 64.12 13.35
CA ALA A 248 9.08 64.36 14.50
C ALA A 248 9.12 63.21 15.53
N THR A 249 10.30 63.03 16.06
CA THR A 249 10.65 62.35 17.31
C THR A 249 9.84 62.81 18.51
N GLU A 250 9.23 61.91 19.23
CA GLU A 250 8.87 62.09 20.67
C GLU A 250 9.37 60.93 21.52
N PRO A 251 9.63 61.18 22.82
CA PRO A 251 10.70 60.57 23.53
C PRO A 251 10.31 59.27 24.30
N GLU A 252 11.36 58.51 24.61
CA GLU A 252 11.32 57.39 25.55
C GLU A 252 10.84 57.81 26.93
N PRO A 253 10.14 56.94 27.68
CA PRO A 253 10.20 56.92 29.12
C PRO A 253 10.99 55.72 29.66
N ALA A 254 11.69 56.08 30.66
CA ALA A 254 12.67 55.37 31.45
C ALA A 254 12.23 54.06 32.10
N ALA A 255 13.28 53.29 32.42
CA ALA A 255 13.38 52.10 33.23
C ALA A 255 12.67 52.14 34.58
N GLU A 256 12.34 50.96 35.05
CA GLU A 256 12.33 50.37 36.41
C GLU A 256 11.34 49.23 36.42
N ALA A 257 11.51 48.06 36.96
CA ALA A 257 12.31 47.57 38.08
C ALA A 257 12.42 46.04 37.97
N GLU A 258 13.50 45.57 38.51
CA GLU A 258 13.77 44.17 38.87
C GLU A 258 12.72 43.64 39.84
N VAL A 259 12.22 42.44 39.60
CA VAL A 259 11.69 41.57 40.64
C VAL A 259 12.27 40.18 40.45
N GLU A 260 13.21 39.86 41.29
CA GLU A 260 13.61 38.50 41.63
C GLU A 260 12.38 37.79 42.23
N ASP A 261 12.07 36.60 41.76
CA ASP A 261 11.35 35.64 42.58
C ASP A 261 11.72 34.19 42.20
N GLU A 262 12.35 33.62 43.14
CA GLU A 262 12.44 32.26 43.66
C GLU A 262 12.23 31.07 42.73
N LEU A 263 13.34 30.37 42.57
CA LEU A 263 13.47 28.96 42.22
C LEU A 263 12.82 28.08 43.30
N GLU A 264 11.79 27.35 42.96
CA GLU A 264 11.42 26.13 43.68
C GLU A 264 11.98 24.90 43.00
N PRO A 265 12.50 23.93 43.75
CA PRO A 265 13.18 22.76 43.20
C PRO A 265 12.19 21.65 42.77
N SER A 266 12.49 21.07 41.65
CA SER A 266 11.86 19.85 41.14
C SER A 266 12.07 18.67 42.11
N PRO A 267 11.07 17.80 42.28
CA PRO A 267 11.26 16.58 43.05
C PRO A 267 11.99 15.49 42.22
N ASP A 268 12.89 14.88 42.92
CA ASP A 268 13.75 13.74 42.60
C ASP A 268 12.94 12.50 42.15
N PRO A 269 13.29 11.80 41.06
CA PRO A 269 12.65 10.56 40.63
C PRO A 269 13.43 9.32 41.09
N ASP A 270 13.63 9.13 42.39
CA ASP A 270 14.16 7.88 42.92
C ASP A 270 13.47 7.51 44.24
N ALA A 271 12.28 6.93 44.13
CA ALA A 271 11.68 6.15 45.19
C ALA A 271 11.28 4.78 44.64
N ARG A 272 12.24 3.87 44.75
CA ARG A 272 11.98 2.43 44.66
C ARG A 272 11.02 2.03 45.77
N ALA A 273 9.91 1.40 45.37
CA ALA A 273 9.17 0.51 46.24
C ALA A 273 9.34 -0.91 45.71
N GLU A 274 10.16 -1.66 46.42
CA GLU A 274 10.20 -3.11 46.38
C GLU A 274 8.89 -3.61 47.04
N GLU A 275 8.02 -4.25 46.33
CA GLU A 275 6.99 -5.09 46.89
C GLU A 275 7.26 -6.53 46.46
N GLU A 276 7.70 -7.29 47.48
CA GLU A 276 7.76 -8.75 47.47
C GLU A 276 6.41 -9.32 47.09
N LEU A 277 6.40 -10.20 46.07
CA LEU A 277 5.31 -11.10 45.80
C LEU A 277 5.72 -12.49 46.25
N ASP A 278 5.13 -12.87 47.37
CA ASP A 278 5.02 -14.24 47.88
C ASP A 278 4.39 -15.16 46.81
N ASP A 279 5.11 -16.20 46.53
CA ASP A 279 4.67 -17.36 45.74
C ASP A 279 4.20 -18.44 46.72
N PRO A 280 3.07 -19.11 46.52
CA PRO A 280 2.89 -20.46 46.97
C PRO A 280 2.66 -21.42 45.83
N LEU A 281 3.67 -22.23 45.57
CA LEU A 281 3.58 -23.56 44.98
C LEU A 281 2.65 -24.45 45.80
N ASP A 282 1.69 -25.08 45.16
CA ASP A 282 1.19 -26.44 45.40
C ASP A 282 0.24 -26.80 44.26
N GLY A 283 0.51 -27.71 43.40
CA GLY A 283 0.56 -29.13 43.63
C GLY A 283 -0.71 -29.77 43.12
N ALA A 284 -0.65 -30.43 41.93
CA ALA A 284 -1.27 -31.73 41.70
C ALA A 284 -1.10 -32.19 40.22
N PRO A 285 -0.93 -33.49 40.00
CA PRO A 285 -0.49 -34.06 38.74
C PRO A 285 -1.62 -34.38 37.77
N PRO A 286 -1.30 -34.73 36.52
CA PRO A 286 -2.26 -34.94 35.43
C PRO A 286 -2.95 -36.30 35.55
N GLY A 287 -4.26 -36.27 35.39
CA GLY A 287 -5.08 -37.47 35.25
C GLY A 287 -5.03 -38.01 33.82
N ASP A 288 -4.56 -39.21 33.72
CA ASP A 288 -4.73 -40.13 32.59
C ASP A 288 -6.21 -40.32 32.26
N THR A 289 -6.59 -40.18 31.02
CA THR A 289 -7.83 -40.76 30.51
C THR A 289 -7.53 -41.50 29.20
N PRO A 290 -7.96 -42.77 29.08
CA PRO A 290 -7.52 -43.66 28.02
C PRO A 290 -8.25 -43.45 26.71
N ILE A 291 -7.48 -43.65 25.66
CA ILE A 291 -7.91 -43.76 24.27
C ILE A 291 -8.75 -45.05 24.14
N HIS A 292 -10.02 -44.95 23.80
CA HIS A 292 -10.81 -46.05 23.30
C HIS A 292 -10.71 -46.16 21.79
N ASP A 293 -9.95 -47.12 21.37
CA ASP A 293 -9.97 -47.78 20.08
C ASP A 293 -11.34 -48.44 19.86
N THR A 294 -12.05 -48.08 18.80
CA THR A 294 -13.17 -48.91 18.34
C THR A 294 -13.11 -48.96 16.81
N LEU A 295 -12.40 -49.96 16.35
CA LEU A 295 -12.55 -50.62 15.05
C LEU A 295 -13.89 -51.35 15.00
N ALA A 296 -14.73 -51.06 14.02
CA ALA A 296 -15.79 -51.96 13.53
C ALA A 296 -15.98 -51.65 12.04
N ALA A 297 -15.39 -52.42 11.22
CA ALA A 297 -15.86 -53.53 10.38
C ALA A 297 -17.10 -53.23 9.53
N THR A 298 -16.83 -53.20 8.22
CA THR A 298 -17.74 -53.37 7.07
C THR A 298 -18.56 -54.65 7.21
N PRO A 299 -19.75 -54.78 6.57
CA PRO A 299 -19.87 -55.79 5.56
C PRO A 299 -20.40 -55.31 4.21
N ALA A 300 -19.86 -55.92 3.18
CA ALA A 300 -20.39 -56.01 1.84
C ALA A 300 -21.62 -56.91 1.81
N ASP A 301 -22.58 -56.60 0.94
CA ASP A 301 -23.46 -57.55 0.27
C ASP A 301 -24.08 -56.81 -0.95
N ASP A 302 -23.76 -57.21 -2.04
CA ASP A 302 -24.25 -58.10 -3.11
C ASP A 302 -25.70 -57.85 -3.58
N ALA A 303 -25.78 -57.95 -4.93
CA ALA A 303 -26.90 -58.30 -5.81
C ALA A 303 -27.50 -57.13 -6.56
N GLN A 304 -27.13 -57.05 -7.89
CA GLN A 304 -27.83 -57.66 -9.04
C GLN A 304 -29.21 -57.07 -9.32
N GLU A 305 -29.30 -56.54 -10.46
CA GLU A 305 -30.02 -57.04 -11.69
C GLU A 305 -31.06 -56.09 -12.30
N GLU A 306 -30.87 -55.92 -13.59
CA GLU A 306 -31.82 -55.82 -14.69
C GLU A 306 -32.68 -54.56 -14.99
N ALA A 307 -32.36 -54.06 -16.17
CA ALA A 307 -33.24 -53.90 -17.35
C ALA A 307 -34.43 -52.89 -17.31
N ARG A 308 -34.29 -51.81 -17.96
CA ARG A 308 -35.01 -51.52 -19.23
C ARG A 308 -34.52 -50.26 -19.88
#